data_a58cc46bad0e723190f0f33b36624246
#
_entry.id   a58cc46bad0e723190f0f33b36624246
#
_cell.length_a   1.000
_cell.length_b   1.000
_cell.length_c   1.000
_cell.angle_alpha   90.00
_cell.angle_beta   90.00
_cell.angle_gamma   90.00
#
_symmetry.space_group_name_H-M   'P 1'
#
loop_
_entity.id
_entity.type
_entity.pdbx_description
1 polymer ?
#
loop_
_entity_poly.entity_id
_entity_poly.type
_entity_poly.pdbx_seq_one_letter_code
_entity_poly.pdbx_strand_id
1 'polypeptide(L)'
;MIGAHDLGGEQGLGPIATTQEEALFHAQWERRAFALTLAAGMLGQWNIDESRHARENQTPERYLENSYYETWLVALQKLLVSKGLLSAEELGALPAAQTIAVYAQAQETRNQPQPNALNSEQALTALKRGGPTELDSSQTPQFAVGTKVKVLPMTQAGHTRAPRYVHGAVGVVHAYNGVHIFPDANAHRDSASGVRGEPLYTIAFSRAALFPQEASAGQVMVDLWEPYLREA
;
A
#
# COMPACT_ATOMS: atom_id res chain seq x y z
N MET A 1 12.39 6.08 6.16
CA MET A 1 11.68 7.04 7.06
C MET A 1 10.26 6.56 7.14
N ILE A 2 9.77 6.33 8.33
CA ILE A 2 8.39 5.94 8.57
C ILE A 2 7.52 7.14 8.22
N GLY A 3 6.50 6.93 7.38
CA GLY A 3 5.62 8.02 6.94
C GLY A 3 4.56 8.38 7.97
N ALA A 4 3.88 9.50 7.77
CA ALA A 4 2.75 9.93 8.61
C ALA A 4 1.55 8.98 8.60
N HIS A 5 1.50 8.06 7.64
CA HIS A 5 0.48 7.02 7.53
C HIS A 5 0.61 5.92 8.61
N ASP A 6 1.78 5.79 9.24
CA ASP A 6 2.05 4.75 10.25
C ASP A 6 1.67 5.25 11.64
N LEU A 7 0.36 5.30 11.89
CA LEU A 7 -0.25 5.76 13.14
C LEU A 7 -0.58 4.62 14.11
N GLY A 8 -0.22 3.37 13.75
CA GLY A 8 -0.47 2.22 14.60
C GLY A 8 0.23 2.34 15.96
N GLY A 9 -0.53 2.19 17.05
CA GLY A 9 -0.03 2.32 18.42
C GLY A 9 0.13 3.75 18.94
N GLU A 10 -0.16 4.79 18.15
CA GLU A 10 -0.17 6.18 18.61
C GLU A 10 -1.33 6.41 19.58
N GLN A 11 -1.01 7.13 20.69
CA GLN A 11 -1.97 7.50 21.71
C GLN A 11 -2.55 8.89 21.46
N GLY A 12 -3.73 9.16 22.03
CA GLY A 12 -4.31 10.50 22.01
C GLY A 12 -5.11 10.86 20.74
N LEU A 13 -5.33 9.92 19.82
CA LEU A 13 -6.13 10.14 18.62
C LEU A 13 -7.66 10.14 18.88
N GLY A 14 -8.05 9.94 20.14
CA GLY A 14 -9.46 9.88 20.55
C GLY A 14 -10.12 8.53 20.26
N PRO A 15 -11.41 8.39 20.61
CA PRO A 15 -12.17 7.18 20.33
C PRO A 15 -12.46 7.06 18.84
N ILE A 16 -12.50 5.81 18.35
CA ILE A 16 -12.95 5.53 16.98
C ILE A 16 -14.42 5.92 16.88
N ALA A 17 -14.72 6.84 15.96
CA ALA A 17 -16.12 7.19 15.66
C ALA A 17 -16.76 6.01 14.93
N THR A 18 -17.78 5.40 15.56
CA THR A 18 -18.58 4.36 14.94
C THR A 18 -19.93 4.95 14.57
N THR A 19 -20.10 5.34 13.32
CA THR A 19 -21.39 5.72 12.77
C THR A 19 -21.97 4.54 12.00
N GLN A 20 -23.23 4.17 12.29
CA GLN A 20 -23.88 3.02 11.63
C GLN A 20 -24.24 3.30 10.16
N GLU A 21 -24.20 4.56 9.71
CA GLU A 21 -24.64 4.99 8.37
C GLU A 21 -23.64 5.99 7.73
N GLU A 22 -22.37 5.69 7.78
CA GLU A 22 -21.39 6.52 7.09
C GLU A 22 -21.50 6.32 5.56
N ALA A 23 -21.68 7.40 4.83
CA ALA A 23 -21.71 7.35 3.36
C ALA A 23 -20.35 6.93 2.81
N LEU A 24 -20.32 5.99 1.86
CA LEU A 24 -19.09 5.56 1.18
C LEU A 24 -18.40 6.73 0.45
N PHE A 25 -19.16 7.69 0.00
CA PHE A 25 -18.70 8.89 -0.69
C PHE A 25 -19.49 10.09 -0.20
N HIS A 26 -18.84 11.10 0.32
CA HIS A 26 -19.45 12.33 0.82
C HIS A 26 -19.75 13.33 -0.31
N ALA A 27 -19.04 13.20 -1.45
CA ALA A 27 -19.21 14.07 -2.60
C ALA A 27 -19.02 13.32 -3.93
N GLN A 28 -19.54 13.91 -5.01
CA GLN A 28 -19.45 13.32 -6.36
C GLN A 28 -18.01 13.14 -6.85
N TRP A 29 -17.11 14.05 -6.47
CA TRP A 29 -15.70 13.97 -6.88
C TRP A 29 -14.99 12.77 -6.27
N GLU A 30 -15.31 12.36 -5.05
CA GLU A 30 -14.74 11.19 -4.38
C GLU A 30 -15.04 9.91 -5.15
N ARG A 31 -16.29 9.76 -5.60
CA ARG A 31 -16.71 8.65 -6.46
C ARG A 31 -15.92 8.62 -7.76
N ARG A 32 -15.66 9.79 -8.36
CA ARG A 32 -14.86 9.91 -9.57
C ARG A 32 -13.39 9.58 -9.31
N ALA A 33 -12.80 10.08 -8.23
CA ALA A 33 -11.42 9.79 -7.83
C ALA A 33 -11.22 8.28 -7.64
N PHE A 34 -12.14 7.61 -6.94
CA PHE A 34 -12.13 6.16 -6.78
C PHE A 34 -12.20 5.44 -8.12
N ALA A 35 -13.20 5.77 -8.95
CA ALA A 35 -13.38 5.12 -10.26
C ALA A 35 -12.18 5.32 -11.19
N LEU A 36 -11.62 6.54 -11.25
CA LEU A 36 -10.44 6.85 -12.06
C LEU A 36 -9.20 6.10 -11.56
N THR A 37 -9.00 6.00 -10.25
CA THR A 37 -7.86 5.26 -9.68
C THR A 37 -7.95 3.77 -10.05
N LEU A 38 -9.12 3.16 -9.96
CA LEU A 38 -9.30 1.77 -10.39
C LEU A 38 -9.09 1.61 -11.90
N ALA A 39 -9.72 2.47 -12.71
CA ALA A 39 -9.60 2.40 -14.18
C ALA A 39 -8.14 2.59 -14.63
N ALA A 40 -7.42 3.56 -14.06
CA ALA A 40 -6.01 3.79 -14.37
C ALA A 40 -5.12 2.63 -13.89
N GLY A 41 -5.43 2.01 -12.74
CA GLY A 41 -4.75 0.79 -12.28
C GLY A 41 -4.88 -0.37 -13.27
N MET A 42 -6.03 -0.48 -13.96
CA MET A 42 -6.27 -1.52 -14.98
C MET A 42 -5.47 -1.32 -16.28
N LEU A 43 -4.79 -0.18 -16.44
CA LEU A 43 -3.80 -0.01 -17.51
C LEU A 43 -2.54 -0.86 -17.29
N GLY A 44 -2.34 -1.42 -16.11
CA GLY A 44 -1.21 -2.28 -15.78
C GLY A 44 0.16 -1.58 -15.79
N GLN A 45 0.18 -0.24 -15.62
CA GLN A 45 1.41 0.56 -15.62
C GLN A 45 2.12 0.59 -14.27
N TRP A 46 1.44 0.18 -13.21
CA TRP A 46 1.96 0.06 -11.86
C TRP A 46 1.28 -1.08 -11.11
N ASN A 47 1.91 -1.54 -10.06
CA ASN A 47 1.35 -2.55 -9.16
C ASN A 47 0.72 -1.91 -7.90
N ILE A 48 0.13 -2.75 -7.06
CA ILE A 48 -0.58 -2.28 -5.86
C ILE A 48 0.35 -1.63 -4.83
N ASP A 49 1.60 -2.07 -4.71
CA ASP A 49 2.54 -1.54 -3.73
C ASP A 49 3.12 -0.20 -4.19
N GLU A 50 3.34 -0.01 -5.50
CA GLU A 50 3.61 1.32 -6.08
C GLU A 50 2.45 2.29 -5.78
N SER A 51 1.20 1.82 -5.92
CA SER A 51 0.01 2.63 -5.62
C SER A 51 -0.10 2.97 -4.13
N ARG A 52 0.20 2.05 -3.24
CA ARG A 52 0.25 2.28 -1.79
C ARG A 52 1.35 3.26 -1.44
N HIS A 53 2.57 3.02 -1.94
CA HIS A 53 3.71 3.91 -1.70
C HIS A 53 3.44 5.32 -2.20
N ALA A 54 2.80 5.51 -3.35
CA ALA A 54 2.43 6.82 -3.85
C ALA A 54 1.47 7.59 -2.92
N ARG A 55 0.55 6.89 -2.22
CA ARG A 55 -0.34 7.46 -1.21
C ARG A 55 0.41 7.82 0.06
N GLU A 56 1.32 6.96 0.51
CA GLU A 56 2.08 7.09 1.74
C GLU A 56 3.18 8.14 1.64
N ASN A 57 3.80 8.27 0.46
CA ASN A 57 4.91 9.18 0.19
C ASN A 57 4.42 10.63 -0.04
N GLN A 58 3.88 11.24 1.01
CA GLN A 58 3.47 12.64 1.08
C GLN A 58 4.18 13.31 2.25
N THR A 59 4.18 14.66 2.30
CA THR A 59 4.63 15.34 3.53
C THR A 59 3.65 15.01 4.66
N PRO A 60 4.13 14.93 5.92
CA PRO A 60 3.28 14.61 7.06
C PRO A 60 2.04 15.51 7.16
N GLU A 61 2.22 16.81 6.98
CA GLU A 61 1.15 17.80 7.03
C GLU A 61 0.08 17.47 6.00
N ARG A 62 0.49 17.29 4.74
CA ARG A 62 -0.43 17.00 3.65
C ARG A 62 -1.15 15.67 3.83
N TYR A 63 -0.44 14.63 4.30
CA TYR A 63 -1.06 13.32 4.52
C TYR A 63 -2.15 13.37 5.60
N LEU A 64 -1.89 14.12 6.70
CA LEU A 64 -2.82 14.23 7.82
C LEU A 64 -3.99 15.19 7.56
N GLU A 65 -3.81 16.18 6.69
CA GLU A 65 -4.86 17.13 6.31
C GLU A 65 -5.79 16.59 5.22
N ASN A 66 -5.28 15.73 4.33
CA ASN A 66 -6.06 15.17 3.25
C ASN A 66 -7.18 14.25 3.76
N SER A 67 -8.36 14.38 3.19
CA SER A 67 -9.39 13.35 3.29
C SER A 67 -8.95 12.05 2.61
N TYR A 68 -9.67 10.95 2.87
CA TYR A 68 -9.34 9.63 2.32
C TYR A 68 -9.19 9.65 0.80
N TYR A 69 -10.16 10.22 0.08
CA TYR A 69 -10.11 10.26 -1.39
C TYR A 69 -9.18 11.33 -1.96
N GLU A 70 -8.85 12.39 -1.22
CA GLU A 70 -7.79 13.32 -1.60
C GLU A 70 -6.43 12.62 -1.62
N THR A 71 -6.15 11.78 -0.63
CA THR A 71 -4.94 10.95 -0.61
C THR A 71 -4.86 10.02 -1.84
N TRP A 72 -5.99 9.45 -2.26
CA TRP A 72 -6.05 8.63 -3.49
C TRP A 72 -5.79 9.47 -4.75
N LEU A 73 -6.38 10.66 -4.83
CA LEU A 73 -6.23 11.55 -5.98
C LEU A 73 -4.77 12.02 -6.12
N VAL A 74 -4.13 12.42 -5.02
CA VAL A 74 -2.70 12.80 -5.01
C VAL A 74 -1.82 11.67 -5.51
N ALA A 75 -2.07 10.45 -5.07
CA ALA A 75 -1.32 9.27 -5.51
C ALA A 75 -1.54 8.99 -7.01
N LEU A 76 -2.78 9.07 -7.48
CA LEU A 76 -3.12 8.90 -8.89
C LEU A 76 -2.38 9.93 -9.76
N GLN A 77 -2.40 11.20 -9.39
CA GLN A 77 -1.69 12.27 -10.09
C GLN A 77 -0.19 11.99 -10.17
N LYS A 78 0.44 11.59 -9.07
CA LYS A 78 1.86 11.21 -9.04
C LYS A 78 2.17 10.04 -9.97
N LEU A 79 1.35 9.00 -9.95
CA LEU A 79 1.54 7.82 -10.78
C LEU A 79 1.36 8.13 -12.26
N LEU A 80 0.33 8.89 -12.64
CA LEU A 80 0.10 9.29 -14.02
C LEU A 80 1.29 10.05 -14.61
N VAL A 81 1.87 10.97 -13.84
CA VAL A 81 3.04 11.75 -14.27
C VAL A 81 4.30 10.88 -14.29
N SER A 82 4.57 10.11 -13.24
CA SER A 82 5.78 9.29 -13.15
C SER A 82 5.84 8.18 -14.21
N LYS A 83 4.68 7.71 -14.67
CA LYS A 83 4.58 6.70 -15.75
C LYS A 83 4.43 7.32 -17.14
N GLY A 84 4.53 8.66 -17.26
CA GLY A 84 4.45 9.36 -18.54
C GLY A 84 3.07 9.30 -19.22
N LEU A 85 2.02 8.99 -18.46
CA LEU A 85 0.64 8.98 -18.96
C LEU A 85 0.06 10.37 -19.07
N LEU A 86 0.52 11.30 -18.23
CA LEU A 86 0.27 12.74 -18.29
C LEU A 86 1.57 13.50 -18.04
N SER A 87 1.74 14.67 -18.67
CA SER A 87 2.79 15.59 -18.26
C SER A 87 2.36 16.41 -17.03
N ALA A 88 3.34 16.97 -16.31
CA ALA A 88 3.05 17.87 -15.18
C ALA A 88 2.32 19.15 -15.64
N GLU A 89 2.63 19.65 -16.86
CA GLU A 89 1.97 20.80 -17.44
C GLU A 89 0.51 20.50 -17.78
N GLU A 90 0.23 19.35 -18.39
CA GLU A 90 -1.14 18.91 -18.67
C GLU A 90 -1.96 18.79 -17.38
N LEU A 91 -1.37 18.25 -16.32
CA LEU A 91 -2.02 18.14 -15.02
C LEU A 91 -2.30 19.50 -14.39
N GLY A 92 -1.35 20.46 -14.50
CA GLY A 92 -1.47 21.81 -13.94
C GLY A 92 -2.32 22.77 -14.77
N ALA A 93 -2.48 22.52 -16.07
CA ALA A 93 -3.22 23.37 -16.99
C ALA A 93 -4.73 23.15 -16.98
N LEU A 94 -5.24 22.12 -16.28
CA LEU A 94 -6.65 21.74 -16.33
C LEU A 94 -7.48 22.52 -15.28
N PRO A 95 -8.27 23.55 -15.67
CA PRO A 95 -9.36 24.03 -14.83
C PRO A 95 -10.37 22.89 -14.67
N ALA A 96 -10.86 22.70 -13.45
CA ALA A 96 -11.75 21.59 -13.09
C ALA A 96 -12.99 21.38 -14.01
N ALA A 97 -13.42 22.42 -14.72
CA ALA A 97 -14.58 22.39 -15.61
C ALA A 97 -14.27 22.04 -17.09
N GLN A 98 -13.01 22.13 -17.54
CA GLN A 98 -12.64 21.90 -18.95
C GLN A 98 -12.02 20.53 -19.21
N THR A 99 -11.88 19.72 -18.17
CA THR A 99 -11.21 18.41 -18.17
C THR A 99 -11.78 17.46 -19.25
N ILE A 100 -13.08 17.48 -19.52
CA ILE A 100 -13.74 16.54 -20.44
C ILE A 100 -13.39 16.80 -21.91
N ALA A 101 -13.28 18.06 -22.32
CA ALA A 101 -13.02 18.41 -23.73
C ALA A 101 -11.54 18.16 -24.13
N VAL A 102 -10.60 18.38 -23.20
CA VAL A 102 -9.17 18.11 -23.42
C VAL A 102 -8.89 16.60 -23.51
N TYR A 103 -9.61 15.79 -22.74
CA TYR A 103 -9.50 14.31 -22.84
C TYR A 103 -9.94 13.78 -24.20
N ALA A 104 -10.98 14.33 -24.83
CA ALA A 104 -11.44 13.91 -26.15
C ALA A 104 -10.38 14.19 -27.23
N GLN A 105 -9.67 15.30 -27.14
CA GLN A 105 -8.61 15.65 -28.10
C GLN A 105 -7.29 14.90 -27.86
N ALA A 106 -6.95 14.60 -26.60
CA ALA A 106 -5.77 13.82 -26.26
C ALA A 106 -5.90 12.33 -26.65
N GLN A 107 -7.11 11.80 -26.77
CA GLN A 107 -7.34 10.43 -27.21
C GLN A 107 -6.90 10.18 -28.66
N GLU A 108 -6.98 11.17 -29.54
CA GLU A 108 -6.56 11.00 -30.95
C GLU A 108 -5.04 10.82 -31.10
N THR A 109 -4.24 11.37 -30.19
CA THR A 109 -2.77 11.29 -30.24
C THR A 109 -2.17 10.15 -29.41
N ARG A 110 -2.94 9.55 -28.50
CA ARG A 110 -2.46 8.52 -27.55
C ARG A 110 -3.05 7.13 -27.77
N ASN A 111 -3.66 6.85 -28.90
CA ASN A 111 -4.21 5.54 -29.26
C ASN A 111 -3.14 4.47 -29.51
N GLN A 112 -2.08 4.45 -28.68
CA GLN A 112 -1.19 3.29 -28.64
C GLN A 112 -1.81 2.24 -27.72
N PRO A 113 -1.96 0.99 -28.20
CA PRO A 113 -2.46 -0.08 -27.34
C PRO A 113 -1.58 -0.21 -26.11
N GLN A 114 -2.18 -0.14 -24.93
CA GLN A 114 -1.48 -0.48 -23.69
C GLN A 114 -1.52 -2.00 -23.56
N PRO A 115 -0.41 -2.73 -23.79
CA PRO A 115 -0.42 -4.18 -23.94
C PRO A 115 -0.94 -4.93 -22.71
N ASN A 116 -0.87 -4.29 -21.54
CA ASN A 116 -1.32 -4.86 -20.27
C ASN A 116 -2.68 -4.31 -19.81
N ALA A 117 -3.33 -3.43 -20.58
CA ALA A 117 -4.61 -2.86 -20.19
C ALA A 117 -5.72 -3.90 -20.23
N LEU A 118 -6.50 -3.97 -19.17
CA LEU A 118 -7.67 -4.84 -19.11
C LEU A 118 -8.89 -4.14 -19.72
N ASN A 119 -9.69 -4.88 -20.47
CA ASN A 119 -11.01 -4.40 -20.88
C ASN A 119 -11.99 -4.42 -19.67
N SER A 120 -13.20 -3.87 -19.84
CA SER A 120 -14.17 -3.71 -18.76
C SER A 120 -14.59 -5.04 -18.10
N GLU A 121 -14.73 -6.11 -18.87
CA GLU A 121 -15.10 -7.44 -18.37
C GLU A 121 -13.94 -8.08 -17.58
N GLN A 122 -12.73 -8.00 -18.14
CA GLN A 122 -11.50 -8.45 -17.47
C GLN A 122 -11.25 -7.67 -16.18
N ALA A 123 -11.46 -6.35 -16.20
CA ALA A 123 -11.30 -5.49 -15.01
C ALA A 123 -12.28 -5.90 -13.91
N LEU A 124 -13.54 -6.13 -14.22
CA LEU A 124 -14.54 -6.59 -13.26
C LEU A 124 -14.18 -7.95 -12.68
N THR A 125 -13.71 -8.86 -13.52
CA THR A 125 -13.26 -10.19 -13.11
C THR A 125 -12.05 -10.10 -12.17
N ALA A 126 -11.04 -9.27 -12.52
CA ALA A 126 -9.87 -9.04 -11.71
C ALA A 126 -10.23 -8.45 -10.34
N LEU A 127 -11.12 -7.47 -10.28
CA LEU A 127 -11.58 -6.87 -9.03
C LEU A 127 -12.30 -7.87 -8.13
N LYS A 128 -13.13 -8.76 -8.69
CA LYS A 128 -13.84 -9.79 -7.93
C LYS A 128 -12.93 -10.92 -7.45
N ARG A 129 -11.98 -11.32 -8.26
CA ARG A 129 -11.07 -12.42 -7.97
C ARG A 129 -9.99 -12.02 -6.98
N GLY A 130 -9.53 -10.77 -7.01
CA GLY A 130 -8.28 -10.36 -6.39
C GLY A 130 -7.07 -10.99 -7.08
N GLY A 131 -5.90 -10.86 -6.46
CA GLY A 131 -4.66 -11.50 -6.89
C GLY A 131 -3.95 -12.16 -5.71
N PRO A 132 -3.53 -13.43 -5.82
CA PRO A 132 -2.72 -14.05 -4.79
C PRO A 132 -1.39 -13.30 -4.67
N THR A 133 -0.92 -13.13 -3.45
CA THR A 133 0.42 -12.60 -3.16
C THR A 133 1.42 -13.71 -2.89
N GLU A 134 0.93 -14.92 -2.65
CA GLU A 134 1.75 -16.12 -2.49
C GLU A 134 2.40 -16.52 -3.81
N LEU A 135 3.66 -16.89 -3.74
CA LEU A 135 4.49 -17.33 -4.86
C LEU A 135 4.89 -18.80 -4.66
N ASP A 136 4.84 -19.58 -5.74
CA ASP A 136 5.46 -20.90 -5.75
C ASP A 136 6.98 -20.72 -5.72
N SER A 137 7.59 -21.10 -4.60
CA SER A 137 9.01 -20.88 -4.34
C SER A 137 9.62 -21.99 -3.50
N SER A 138 10.85 -22.35 -3.82
CA SER A 138 11.65 -23.29 -3.07
C SER A 138 12.50 -22.64 -1.96
N GLN A 139 12.29 -21.37 -1.67
CA GLN A 139 13.00 -20.69 -0.58
C GLN A 139 12.70 -21.38 0.76
N THR A 140 13.76 -21.66 1.51
CA THR A 140 13.65 -22.28 2.84
C THR A 140 13.55 -21.16 3.88
N PRO A 141 12.53 -21.18 4.76
CA PRO A 141 12.40 -20.20 5.83
C PRO A 141 13.54 -20.34 6.84
N GLN A 142 14.10 -19.20 7.30
CA GLN A 142 15.19 -19.18 8.29
C GLN A 142 14.70 -19.51 9.70
N PHE A 143 13.45 -19.16 10.02
CA PHE A 143 12.95 -19.25 11.39
C PHE A 143 11.88 -20.33 11.50
N ALA A 144 12.11 -21.30 12.40
CA ALA A 144 11.11 -22.30 12.74
C ALA A 144 10.02 -21.71 13.65
N VAL A 145 8.83 -22.31 13.64
CA VAL A 145 7.77 -21.98 14.61
C VAL A 145 8.29 -22.16 16.03
N GLY A 146 8.02 -21.20 16.91
CA GLY A 146 8.54 -21.13 18.27
C GLY A 146 9.87 -20.38 18.43
N THR A 147 10.58 -20.05 17.33
CA THR A 147 11.80 -19.23 17.39
C THR A 147 11.48 -17.83 17.89
N LYS A 148 12.31 -17.29 18.80
CA LYS A 148 12.26 -15.87 19.19
C LYS A 148 12.96 -15.03 18.12
N VAL A 149 12.26 -14.02 17.63
CA VAL A 149 12.76 -13.10 16.61
C VAL A 149 12.61 -11.66 17.07
N LYS A 150 13.54 -10.82 16.66
CA LYS A 150 13.51 -9.38 16.88
C LYS A 150 13.23 -8.66 15.57
N VAL A 151 12.26 -7.74 15.58
CA VAL A 151 11.99 -6.89 14.43
C VAL A 151 13.08 -5.84 14.28
N LEU A 152 13.60 -5.73 13.07
CA LEU A 152 14.62 -4.72 12.74
C LEU A 152 13.99 -3.31 12.72
N PRO A 153 14.71 -2.28 13.15
CA PRO A 153 14.25 -0.92 12.95
C PRO A 153 14.33 -0.57 11.46
N MET A 154 13.22 -0.11 10.88
CA MET A 154 13.20 0.38 9.52
C MET A 154 13.69 1.83 9.50
N THR A 155 14.89 2.05 9.00
CA THR A 155 15.52 3.39 8.95
C THR A 155 15.59 3.96 7.55
N GLN A 156 15.33 3.16 6.52
CA GLN A 156 15.41 3.58 5.13
C GLN A 156 14.13 4.29 4.67
N ALA A 157 14.31 5.29 3.81
CA ALA A 157 13.19 5.87 3.09
C ALA A 157 12.68 4.85 2.07
N GLY A 158 11.37 4.67 1.99
CA GLY A 158 10.74 3.74 1.07
C GLY A 158 9.45 3.15 1.63
N HIS A 159 8.87 2.28 0.83
CA HIS A 159 7.69 1.52 1.23
C HIS A 159 8.10 0.41 2.19
N THR A 160 7.35 0.22 3.27
CA THR A 160 7.48 -0.91 4.19
C THR A 160 6.13 -1.32 4.74
N ARG A 161 6.00 -2.60 5.07
CA ARG A 161 4.80 -3.16 5.72
C ARG A 161 5.06 -3.60 7.15
N ALA A 162 6.23 -3.26 7.73
CA ALA A 162 6.51 -3.43 9.14
C ALA A 162 6.05 -2.18 9.91
N PRO A 163 4.95 -2.22 10.67
CA PRO A 163 4.45 -1.05 11.39
C PRO A 163 5.40 -0.65 12.50
N ARG A 164 5.52 0.67 12.73
CA ARG A 164 6.48 1.25 13.66
C ARG A 164 6.40 0.69 15.08
N TYR A 165 5.19 0.38 15.55
CA TYR A 165 4.99 -0.10 16.93
C TYR A 165 5.62 -1.47 17.23
N VAL A 166 5.99 -2.26 16.19
CA VAL A 166 6.72 -3.53 16.37
C VAL A 166 8.24 -3.37 16.24
N HIS A 167 8.75 -2.22 15.80
CA HIS A 167 10.19 -2.05 15.57
C HIS A 167 10.99 -2.24 16.86
N GLY A 168 12.00 -3.08 16.80
CA GLY A 168 12.85 -3.42 17.93
C GLY A 168 12.20 -4.38 18.94
N ALA A 169 10.91 -4.69 18.81
CA ALA A 169 10.24 -5.64 19.68
C ALA A 169 10.69 -7.08 19.41
N VAL A 170 10.62 -7.90 20.45
CA VAL A 170 10.87 -9.34 20.38
C VAL A 170 9.53 -10.06 20.43
N GLY A 171 9.31 -10.94 19.46
CA GLY A 171 8.15 -11.82 19.36
C GLY A 171 8.56 -13.27 19.15
N VAL A 172 7.57 -14.14 19.01
CA VAL A 172 7.76 -15.55 18.74
C VAL A 172 7.10 -15.90 17.39
N VAL A 173 7.79 -16.63 16.56
CA VAL A 173 7.21 -17.14 15.31
C VAL A 173 6.04 -18.06 15.65
N HIS A 174 4.83 -17.62 15.29
CA HIS A 174 3.60 -18.36 15.52
C HIS A 174 3.28 -19.28 14.34
N ALA A 175 3.46 -18.79 13.11
CA ALA A 175 3.23 -19.54 11.89
C ALA A 175 4.17 -19.11 10.77
N TYR A 176 4.45 -20.00 9.83
CA TYR A 176 5.04 -19.73 8.54
C TYR A 176 3.93 -19.78 7.47
N ASN A 177 3.82 -18.73 6.67
CA ASN A 177 2.72 -18.53 5.73
C ASN A 177 3.11 -18.74 4.26
N GLY A 178 4.30 -19.30 3.98
CA GLY A 178 4.79 -19.44 2.62
C GLY A 178 5.64 -18.24 2.16
N VAL A 179 5.98 -18.20 0.88
CA VAL A 179 6.71 -17.12 0.25
C VAL A 179 5.72 -16.18 -0.41
N HIS A 180 5.77 -14.91 -0.05
CA HIS A 180 4.87 -13.88 -0.59
C HIS A 180 5.65 -12.76 -1.26
N ILE A 181 5.00 -12.07 -2.21
CA ILE A 181 5.54 -10.86 -2.83
C ILE A 181 6.04 -9.93 -1.72
N PHE A 182 7.31 -9.50 -1.83
CA PHE A 182 7.90 -8.57 -0.88
C PHE A 182 7.55 -7.12 -1.25
N PRO A 183 6.71 -6.43 -0.47
CA PRO A 183 6.14 -5.14 -0.87
C PRO A 183 7.18 -4.04 -1.05
N ASP A 184 8.22 -4.01 -0.22
CA ASP A 184 9.30 -3.01 -0.27
C ASP A 184 10.00 -3.04 -1.63
N ALA A 185 10.32 -4.24 -2.13
CA ALA A 185 10.92 -4.41 -3.44
C ALA A 185 9.90 -4.14 -4.57
N ASN A 186 8.64 -4.59 -4.38
CA ASN A 186 7.61 -4.48 -5.40
C ASN A 186 7.18 -3.03 -5.66
N ALA A 187 7.21 -2.16 -4.62
CA ALA A 187 6.92 -0.74 -4.74
C ALA A 187 7.96 0.06 -5.54
N HIS A 188 9.16 -0.50 -5.72
CA HIS A 188 10.27 0.13 -6.45
C HIS A 188 10.73 -0.68 -7.66
N ARG A 189 9.95 -1.68 -8.05
CA ARG A 189 10.28 -2.57 -9.15
C ARG A 189 10.21 -1.82 -10.49
N ASP A 190 11.25 -1.92 -11.29
CA ASP A 190 11.15 -1.57 -12.70
C ASP A 190 10.45 -2.70 -13.50
N SER A 191 10.00 -2.40 -14.71
CA SER A 191 9.29 -3.35 -15.55
C SER A 191 10.15 -4.55 -16.00
N ALA A 192 11.47 -4.43 -15.91
CA ALA A 192 12.42 -5.48 -16.32
C ALA A 192 12.77 -6.43 -15.16
N SER A 193 12.60 -5.97 -13.91
CA SER A 193 12.86 -6.78 -12.73
C SER A 193 11.71 -7.74 -12.46
N GLY A 194 12.03 -9.02 -12.20
CA GLY A 194 11.07 -10.01 -11.75
C GLY A 194 10.44 -9.64 -10.40
N VAL A 195 9.36 -10.34 -10.04
CA VAL A 195 8.76 -10.22 -8.71
C VAL A 195 9.67 -10.87 -7.68
N ARG A 196 10.03 -10.12 -6.63
CA ARG A 196 10.76 -10.66 -5.49
C ARG A 196 9.81 -11.21 -4.45
N GLY A 197 9.97 -12.48 -4.08
CA GLY A 197 9.27 -13.10 -2.96
C GLY A 197 10.18 -13.22 -1.76
N GLU A 198 9.60 -13.17 -0.57
CA GLU A 198 10.27 -13.43 0.70
C GLU A 198 9.38 -14.27 1.61
N PRO A 199 9.96 -15.13 2.49
CA PRO A 199 9.21 -15.85 3.51
C PRO A 199 8.39 -14.91 4.39
N LEU A 200 7.13 -15.25 4.63
CA LEU A 200 6.19 -14.49 5.46
C LEU A 200 5.87 -15.29 6.72
N TYR A 201 5.92 -14.63 7.86
CA TYR A 201 5.61 -15.24 9.16
C TYR A 201 4.55 -14.45 9.90
N THR A 202 3.68 -15.14 10.62
CA THR A 202 2.89 -14.52 11.68
C THR A 202 3.71 -14.53 12.97
N ILE A 203 3.99 -13.36 13.51
CA ILE A 203 4.74 -13.18 14.76
C ILE A 203 3.78 -12.82 15.89
N ALA A 204 3.86 -13.58 16.99
CA ALA A 204 3.12 -13.32 18.21
C ALA A 204 3.94 -12.42 19.15
N PHE A 205 3.42 -11.25 19.44
CA PHE A 205 3.99 -10.33 20.42
C PHE A 205 3.14 -10.31 21.68
N SER A 206 3.78 -10.29 22.87
CA SER A 206 3.06 -9.93 24.08
C SER A 206 2.57 -8.48 23.98
N ARG A 207 1.30 -8.23 24.30
CA ARG A 207 0.76 -6.86 24.33
C ARG A 207 1.56 -5.95 25.25
N ALA A 208 2.00 -6.45 26.38
CA ALA A 208 2.83 -5.70 27.32
C ALA A 208 4.22 -5.34 26.74
N ALA A 209 4.75 -6.13 25.81
CA ALA A 209 6.03 -5.82 25.16
C ALA A 209 5.88 -4.69 24.11
N LEU A 210 4.72 -4.58 23.48
CA LEU A 210 4.44 -3.53 22.49
C LEU A 210 3.92 -2.25 23.15
N PHE A 211 3.10 -2.39 24.18
CA PHE A 211 2.40 -1.30 24.85
C PHE A 211 2.56 -1.39 26.38
N PRO A 212 3.77 -1.11 26.90
CA PRO A 212 4.07 -1.33 28.31
C PRO A 212 3.25 -0.46 29.26
N GLN A 213 2.63 0.60 28.77
CA GLN A 213 1.76 1.47 29.58
C GLN A 213 0.31 0.94 29.68
N GLU A 214 -0.03 -0.06 28.87
CA GLU A 214 -1.34 -0.70 28.90
C GLU A 214 -1.25 -2.00 29.71
N ALA A 215 -1.80 -1.99 30.92
CA ALA A 215 -1.76 -3.13 31.85
C ALA A 215 -2.68 -4.30 31.42
N SER A 216 -2.83 -4.60 30.14
CA SER A 216 -3.71 -5.65 29.64
C SER A 216 -2.93 -6.88 29.16
N ALA A 217 -3.38 -8.06 29.60
CA ALA A 217 -2.90 -9.33 29.07
C ALA A 217 -3.36 -9.54 27.64
N GLY A 218 -2.60 -10.30 26.84
CA GLY A 218 -2.96 -10.65 25.49
C GLY A 218 -1.77 -10.67 24.55
N GLN A 219 -2.05 -11.05 23.31
CA GLN A 219 -1.08 -11.10 22.24
C GLN A 219 -1.57 -10.27 21.05
N VAL A 220 -0.61 -9.72 20.30
CA VAL A 220 -0.82 -9.08 19.02
C VAL A 220 -0.12 -9.93 17.97
N MET A 221 -0.87 -10.37 16.97
CA MET A 221 -0.34 -11.13 15.84
C MET A 221 -0.06 -10.17 14.70
N VAL A 222 1.15 -10.22 14.14
CA VAL A 222 1.54 -9.38 13.01
C VAL A 222 2.25 -10.22 11.97
N ASP A 223 1.83 -10.09 10.71
CA ASP A 223 2.49 -10.74 9.60
C ASP A 223 3.68 -9.92 9.14
N LEU A 224 4.88 -10.51 9.19
CA LEU A 224 6.15 -9.86 8.88
C LEU A 224 6.98 -10.72 7.93
N TRP A 225 7.56 -10.09 6.91
CA TRP A 225 8.49 -10.73 5.99
C TRP A 225 9.86 -10.94 6.64
N GLU A 226 10.53 -12.01 6.22
CA GLU A 226 11.85 -12.43 6.74
C GLU A 226 12.89 -11.30 6.78
N PRO A 227 13.02 -10.41 5.74
CA PRO A 227 13.96 -9.30 5.78
C PRO A 227 13.74 -8.29 6.91
N TYR A 228 12.57 -8.29 7.55
CA TYR A 228 12.30 -7.44 8.72
C TYR A 228 12.77 -8.05 10.05
N LEU A 229 13.24 -9.29 10.03
CA LEU A 229 13.47 -10.10 11.22
C LEU A 229 14.94 -10.50 11.36
N ARG A 230 15.35 -10.73 12.60
CA ARG A 230 16.56 -11.47 12.95
C ARG A 230 16.29 -12.32 14.18
N GLU A 231 17.13 -13.31 14.44
CA GLU A 231 17.08 -14.04 15.69
C GLU A 231 17.33 -13.12 16.90
N ALA A 232 16.58 -13.32 18.01
CA ALA A 232 16.57 -12.43 19.17
C ALA A 232 17.67 -12.77 20.17
#